data_a3fa8de60ad413e552ed2a490be482ca
#
_entry.id   a3fa8de60ad413e552ed2a490be482ca
#
_cell.length_a   1.000
_cell.length_b   1.000
_cell.length_c   1.000
_cell.angle_alpha   90.00
_cell.angle_beta   90.00
_cell.angle_gamma   90.00
#
_symmetry.space_group_name_H-M   'P 1'
#
loop_
_entity.id
_entity.type
_entity.pdbx_description
1 polymer ?
#
loop_
_entity_poly.entity_id
_entity_poly.type
_entity_poly.pdbx_seq_one_letter_code
_entity_poly.pdbx_strand_id
1 'polypeptide(L)'
;MRISSRGVPEDFFAQIKLACNSIFGTEIQYDFENLSKQLSNVHFELNYSKNRGTPPGELNVLILWEPQTVIPWQYKSEVLEKFQLIVPVSPWRADRLGVESWILHPVVISEFPRLSTKRTKKLVMINGAKFSANGSSLYGFRRAISRSLYKNGIEYDLMGVNWKMNKIKEARERLWAFRKEVIARNIPSFKEAFSDFFYKYPEYRGEVSDKIFTLSQYKYSLVIENEADWITEKLIDSIVAKTVPIYIGPSLERFEFLSKCVYQCEPNIESILKIVVEDDSKMYLQKKKNIDNLNPNELEIFSYRYNLNKLACITRDYLLDRQLLQGH
;
A
#
# COMPACT_ATOMS: atom_id res chain seq x y z
N MET A 1 23.62 21.09 -9.08
CA MET A 1 23.19 19.67 -9.21
C MET A 1 21.91 19.59 -10.04
N ARG A 2 21.75 18.57 -10.87
CA ARG A 2 20.53 18.34 -11.64
C ARG A 2 19.81 17.07 -11.18
N ILE A 3 18.52 17.21 -10.89
CA ILE A 3 17.65 16.10 -10.48
C ILE A 3 16.53 15.93 -11.51
N SER A 4 16.34 14.74 -12.01
CA SER A 4 15.23 14.40 -12.91
C SER A 4 14.34 13.28 -12.37
N SER A 5 13.17 13.09 -12.96
CA SER A 5 12.25 12.01 -12.60
C SER A 5 11.52 11.45 -13.81
N ARG A 6 10.99 10.23 -13.68
CA ARG A 6 10.02 9.63 -14.61
C ARG A 6 8.98 8.79 -13.85
N GLY A 7 7.74 8.87 -14.29
CA GLY A 7 6.62 8.13 -13.68
C GLY A 7 6.26 8.58 -12.27
N VAL A 8 6.81 9.70 -11.83
CA VAL A 8 6.52 10.33 -10.54
C VAL A 8 5.38 11.32 -10.76
N PRO A 9 4.26 11.27 -10.00
CA PRO A 9 3.23 12.29 -10.06
C PRO A 9 3.77 13.69 -9.77
N GLU A 10 3.19 14.72 -10.38
CA GLU A 10 3.73 16.08 -10.29
C GLU A 10 3.74 16.63 -8.85
N ASP A 11 2.66 16.42 -8.12
CA ASP A 11 2.53 16.78 -6.71
C ASP A 11 3.55 16.05 -5.82
N PHE A 12 3.80 14.77 -6.10
CA PHE A 12 4.84 14.00 -5.42
C PHE A 12 6.25 14.51 -5.77
N PHE A 13 6.49 14.86 -7.03
CA PHE A 13 7.78 15.44 -7.45
C PHE A 13 8.02 16.81 -6.82
N ALA A 14 6.96 17.63 -6.64
CA ALA A 14 7.06 18.89 -5.92
C ALA A 14 7.52 18.67 -4.46
N GLN A 15 7.05 17.62 -3.80
CA GLN A 15 7.50 17.26 -2.45
C GLN A 15 8.95 16.74 -2.45
N ILE A 16 9.36 15.95 -3.47
CA ILE A 16 10.77 15.55 -3.64
C ILE A 16 11.66 16.79 -3.76
N LYS A 17 11.26 17.80 -4.53
CA LYS A 17 12.00 19.07 -4.65
C LYS A 17 12.21 19.72 -3.30
N LEU A 18 11.15 19.86 -2.49
CA LEU A 18 11.23 20.46 -1.17
C LEU A 18 12.20 19.68 -0.26
N ALA A 19 12.10 18.37 -0.24
CA ALA A 19 12.97 17.51 0.55
C ALA A 19 14.44 17.60 0.09
N CYS A 20 14.70 17.56 -1.21
CA CYS A 20 16.05 17.68 -1.76
C CYS A 20 16.65 19.07 -1.48
N ASN A 21 15.91 20.16 -1.65
CA ASN A 21 16.38 21.51 -1.31
C ASN A 21 16.78 21.62 0.16
N SER A 22 15.99 21.02 1.06
CA SER A 22 16.29 21.01 2.50
C SER A 22 17.54 20.22 2.87
N ILE A 23 17.82 19.13 2.15
CA ILE A 23 18.89 18.19 2.49
C ILE A 23 20.22 18.52 1.79
N PHE A 24 20.16 18.91 0.53
CA PHE A 24 21.36 19.15 -0.29
C PHE A 24 21.88 20.59 -0.19
N GLY A 25 21.02 21.56 0.23
CA GLY A 25 21.43 22.94 0.50
C GLY A 25 22.04 23.70 -0.68
N THR A 26 21.87 23.24 -1.93
CA THR A 26 22.47 23.80 -3.16
C THR A 26 21.40 24.23 -4.14
N GLU A 27 21.75 25.11 -5.10
CA GLU A 27 20.90 25.34 -6.26
C GLU A 27 20.74 24.05 -7.06
N ILE A 28 19.48 23.59 -7.19
CA ILE A 28 19.14 22.37 -7.86
C ILE A 28 18.29 22.70 -9.09
N GLN A 29 18.72 22.18 -10.24
CA GLN A 29 17.90 22.19 -11.46
C GLN A 29 17.03 20.95 -11.49
N TYR A 30 15.71 21.13 -11.69
CA TYR A 30 14.75 20.05 -11.71
C TYR A 30 14.16 19.83 -13.09
N ASP A 31 14.10 18.57 -13.52
CA ASP A 31 13.56 18.15 -14.82
C ASP A 31 12.48 17.08 -14.60
N PHE A 32 11.24 17.53 -14.48
CA PHE A 32 10.09 16.66 -14.33
C PHE A 32 9.88 15.82 -15.59
N GLU A 33 9.63 14.50 -15.43
CA GLU A 33 9.51 13.53 -16.53
C GLU A 33 10.73 13.46 -17.47
N ASN A 34 11.86 14.06 -17.09
CA ASN A 34 13.06 14.16 -17.89
C ASN A 34 12.78 14.70 -19.32
N LEU A 35 11.97 15.74 -19.41
CA LEU A 35 11.53 16.33 -20.69
C LEU A 35 12.69 16.90 -21.50
N SER A 36 13.73 17.40 -20.84
CA SER A 36 14.93 17.90 -21.52
C SER A 36 15.80 16.80 -22.15
N LYS A 37 15.57 15.52 -21.77
CA LYS A 37 16.37 14.35 -22.18
C LYS A 37 17.88 14.50 -21.94
N GLN A 38 18.26 15.39 -21.03
CA GLN A 38 19.66 15.59 -20.64
C GLN A 38 20.04 14.64 -19.49
N LEU A 39 21.33 14.34 -19.39
CA LEU A 39 21.87 13.61 -18.24
C LEU A 39 21.63 14.39 -16.95
N SER A 40 21.33 13.69 -15.88
CA SER A 40 21.13 14.23 -14.54
C SER A 40 22.11 13.61 -13.54
N ASN A 41 22.46 14.35 -12.48
CA ASN A 41 23.25 13.76 -11.40
C ASN A 41 22.45 12.70 -10.67
N VAL A 42 21.15 12.99 -10.41
CA VAL A 42 20.23 12.04 -9.77
C VAL A 42 18.96 11.90 -10.60
N HIS A 43 18.57 10.66 -10.85
CA HIS A 43 17.32 10.34 -11.53
C HIS A 43 16.44 9.45 -10.66
N PHE A 44 15.23 9.92 -10.34
CA PHE A 44 14.21 9.16 -9.63
C PHE A 44 13.24 8.49 -10.62
N GLU A 45 13.14 7.18 -10.55
CA GLU A 45 12.19 6.39 -11.33
C GLU A 45 11.14 5.77 -10.44
N LEU A 46 9.87 6.06 -10.70
CA LEU A 46 8.73 5.43 -10.02
C LEU A 46 8.02 4.51 -11.00
N ASN A 47 7.69 3.29 -10.56
CA ASN A 47 6.93 2.35 -11.38
C ASN A 47 7.55 2.15 -12.78
N TYR A 48 8.82 1.73 -12.83
CA TYR A 48 9.57 1.53 -14.08
C TYR A 48 8.78 0.73 -15.11
N SER A 49 8.71 1.24 -16.33
CA SER A 49 8.08 0.58 -17.48
C SER A 49 9.13 -0.01 -18.43
N LYS A 50 8.88 -1.22 -18.95
CA LYS A 50 9.76 -1.91 -19.89
C LYS A 50 10.15 -1.06 -21.12
N ASN A 51 9.29 -0.13 -21.53
CA ASN A 51 9.46 0.68 -22.72
C ASN A 51 10.27 1.99 -22.47
N ARG A 52 10.73 2.21 -21.22
CA ARG A 52 11.37 3.48 -20.83
C ARG A 52 12.88 3.55 -21.06
N GLY A 53 13.51 2.59 -21.70
CA GLY A 53 14.94 2.63 -21.98
C GLY A 53 15.83 2.69 -20.73
N THR A 54 17.12 3.05 -20.91
CA THR A 54 18.07 3.19 -19.80
C THR A 54 17.76 4.46 -19.00
N PRO A 55 17.79 4.40 -17.65
CA PRO A 55 17.68 5.58 -16.82
C PRO A 55 18.83 6.58 -17.09
N PRO A 56 18.56 7.91 -17.11
CA PRO A 56 19.50 8.92 -17.59
C PRO A 56 20.37 9.55 -16.50
N GLY A 57 20.37 9.05 -15.28
CA GLY A 57 21.14 9.62 -14.17
C GLY A 57 22.54 9.00 -14.02
N GLU A 58 23.48 9.76 -13.44
CA GLU A 58 24.72 9.23 -12.88
C GLU A 58 24.40 8.31 -11.70
N LEU A 59 23.49 8.76 -10.84
CA LEU A 59 22.79 7.93 -9.85
C LEU A 59 21.34 7.73 -10.27
N ASN A 60 20.95 6.49 -10.52
CA ASN A 60 19.57 6.11 -10.82
C ASN A 60 18.94 5.45 -9.59
N VAL A 61 17.88 6.05 -9.10
CA VAL A 61 17.13 5.61 -7.91
C VAL A 61 15.79 5.01 -8.35
N LEU A 62 15.57 3.73 -8.09
CA LEU A 62 14.29 3.08 -8.30
C LEU A 62 13.48 3.09 -7.02
N ILE A 63 12.34 3.77 -7.03
CA ILE A 63 11.37 3.72 -5.96
C ILE A 63 10.36 2.62 -6.29
N LEU A 64 10.40 1.52 -5.54
CA LEU A 64 9.43 0.43 -5.66
C LEU A 64 8.16 0.79 -4.87
N TRP A 65 7.31 1.61 -5.53
CA TRP A 65 6.09 2.14 -4.92
C TRP A 65 4.97 1.12 -4.81
N GLU A 66 4.86 0.25 -5.79
CA GLU A 66 3.84 -0.77 -5.85
C GLU A 66 4.43 -2.17 -5.57
N PRO A 67 3.70 -3.05 -4.88
CA PRO A 67 4.17 -4.41 -4.63
C PRO A 67 4.24 -5.24 -5.91
N GLN A 68 4.93 -6.37 -5.83
CA GLN A 68 5.09 -7.30 -6.95
C GLN A 68 3.74 -7.84 -7.47
N THR A 69 2.73 -7.91 -6.63
CA THR A 69 1.34 -8.23 -6.98
C THR A 69 0.76 -7.28 -8.03
N VAL A 70 1.16 -6.00 -8.00
CA VAL A 70 0.65 -4.94 -8.89
C VAL A 70 1.55 -4.77 -10.10
N ILE A 71 2.87 -4.67 -9.90
CA ILE A 71 3.86 -4.44 -10.97
C ILE A 71 4.97 -5.50 -10.91
N PRO A 72 4.71 -6.74 -11.35
CA PRO A 72 5.64 -7.85 -11.19
C PRO A 72 6.96 -7.70 -11.97
N TRP A 73 6.95 -7.01 -13.10
CA TRP A 73 8.14 -6.92 -13.95
C TRP A 73 9.24 -6.04 -13.38
N GLN A 74 8.93 -5.04 -12.52
CA GLN A 74 9.97 -4.18 -11.94
C GLN A 74 10.82 -4.89 -10.87
N TYR A 75 10.39 -6.08 -10.44
CA TYR A 75 11.14 -6.93 -9.49
C TYR A 75 12.04 -7.97 -10.17
N LYS A 76 12.16 -7.93 -11.49
CA LYS A 76 13.07 -8.81 -12.22
C LYS A 76 14.51 -8.30 -12.09
N SER A 77 15.48 -9.21 -11.94
CA SER A 77 16.90 -8.88 -11.81
C SER A 77 17.37 -7.95 -12.94
N GLU A 78 16.99 -8.25 -14.18
CA GLU A 78 17.32 -7.43 -15.37
C GLU A 78 16.80 -5.97 -15.31
N VAL A 79 15.85 -5.69 -14.42
CA VAL A 79 15.34 -4.32 -14.17
C VAL A 79 16.09 -3.72 -12.99
N LEU A 80 16.19 -4.45 -11.88
CA LEU A 80 16.84 -3.97 -10.66
C LEU A 80 18.29 -3.59 -10.90
N GLU A 81 19.02 -4.36 -11.72
CA GLU A 81 20.42 -4.12 -12.09
C GLU A 81 20.66 -2.80 -12.86
N LYS A 82 19.62 -2.16 -13.37
CA LYS A 82 19.73 -0.85 -14.03
C LYS A 82 19.82 0.33 -13.06
N PHE A 83 19.60 0.07 -11.77
CA PHE A 83 19.54 1.10 -10.75
C PHE A 83 20.61 0.86 -9.69
N GLN A 84 21.35 1.92 -9.35
CA GLN A 84 22.37 1.86 -8.33
C GLN A 84 21.77 1.89 -6.93
N LEU A 85 20.58 2.51 -6.77
CA LEU A 85 19.88 2.60 -5.51
C LEU A 85 18.43 2.13 -5.68
N ILE A 86 18.04 1.14 -4.88
CA ILE A 86 16.69 0.60 -4.87
C ILE A 86 16.07 0.94 -3.52
N VAL A 87 14.93 1.62 -3.53
CA VAL A 87 14.22 2.06 -2.33
C VAL A 87 12.79 1.50 -2.34
N PRO A 88 12.55 0.33 -1.73
CA PRO A 88 11.20 -0.20 -1.57
C PRO A 88 10.39 0.65 -0.58
N VAL A 89 9.09 0.76 -0.85
CA VAL A 89 8.12 1.41 0.04
C VAL A 89 7.58 0.41 1.07
N SER A 90 8.50 -0.38 1.64
CA SER A 90 8.23 -1.39 2.66
C SER A 90 9.53 -1.92 3.25
N PRO A 91 9.70 -1.91 4.59
CA PRO A 91 10.88 -2.48 5.24
C PRO A 91 10.95 -4.01 5.06
N TRP A 92 9.83 -4.72 5.05
CA TRP A 92 9.79 -6.18 4.85
C TRP A 92 10.20 -6.55 3.40
N ARG A 93 9.86 -5.71 2.43
CA ARG A 93 10.33 -5.89 1.05
C ARG A 93 11.80 -5.58 0.92
N ALA A 94 12.32 -4.59 1.64
CA ALA A 94 13.75 -4.30 1.71
C ALA A 94 14.54 -5.51 2.20
N ASP A 95 14.09 -6.12 3.31
CA ASP A 95 14.69 -7.36 3.83
C ASP A 95 14.73 -8.48 2.79
N ARG A 96 13.62 -8.70 2.06
CA ARG A 96 13.56 -9.73 1.00
C ARG A 96 14.48 -9.46 -0.18
N LEU A 97 14.72 -8.21 -0.51
CA LEU A 97 15.61 -7.80 -1.59
C LEU A 97 17.08 -7.71 -1.14
N GLY A 98 17.35 -7.82 0.16
CA GLY A 98 18.67 -7.64 0.72
C GLY A 98 19.18 -6.20 0.58
N VAL A 99 18.26 -5.21 0.61
CA VAL A 99 18.61 -3.77 0.55
C VAL A 99 18.32 -3.11 1.90
N GLU A 100 19.23 -2.24 2.33
CA GLU A 100 19.10 -1.54 3.62
C GLU A 100 18.17 -0.33 3.55
N SER A 101 18.07 0.27 2.37
CA SER A 101 17.30 1.49 2.14
C SER A 101 15.82 1.19 1.92
N TRP A 102 14.94 1.89 2.62
CA TRP A 102 13.49 1.79 2.47
C TRP A 102 12.78 3.05 2.98
N ILE A 103 11.58 3.26 2.51
CA ILE A 103 10.61 4.23 3.07
C ILE A 103 9.31 3.51 3.40
N LEU A 104 8.37 4.21 4.04
CA LEU A 104 6.99 3.71 4.20
C LEU A 104 6.10 4.28 3.11
N HIS A 105 4.97 3.61 2.85
CA HIS A 105 3.95 4.14 1.94
C HIS A 105 3.39 5.44 2.52
N PRO A 106 3.67 6.60 1.90
CA PRO A 106 3.22 7.87 2.46
C PRO A 106 1.71 8.00 2.37
N VAL A 107 1.13 8.56 3.42
CA VAL A 107 -0.30 8.84 3.53
C VAL A 107 -0.54 10.32 3.86
N VAL A 108 -1.68 10.83 3.43
CA VAL A 108 -2.15 12.15 3.84
C VAL A 108 -2.82 12.01 5.20
N ILE A 109 -2.16 12.50 6.25
CA ILE A 109 -2.69 12.49 7.61
C ILE A 109 -3.35 13.84 7.86
N SER A 110 -4.68 13.84 7.95
CA SER A 110 -5.42 15.05 8.32
C SER A 110 -5.31 15.30 9.83
N GLU A 111 -4.94 16.51 10.22
CA GLU A 111 -4.94 16.91 11.63
C GLU A 111 -6.35 16.96 12.22
N PHE A 112 -7.34 17.28 11.39
CA PHE A 112 -8.75 17.41 11.78
C PHE A 112 -9.64 16.57 10.87
N PRO A 113 -9.59 15.23 10.96
CA PRO A 113 -10.44 14.39 10.12
C PRO A 113 -11.92 14.54 10.52
N ARG A 114 -12.79 14.61 9.52
CA ARG A 114 -14.22 14.53 9.77
C ARG A 114 -14.57 13.13 10.23
N LEU A 115 -15.08 12.99 11.44
CA LEU A 115 -15.48 11.72 12.02
C LEU A 115 -16.98 11.69 12.32
N SER A 116 -17.57 10.51 12.25
CA SER A 116 -18.94 10.27 12.68
C SER A 116 -19.03 10.34 14.23
N THR A 117 -20.07 10.97 14.72
CA THR A 117 -20.35 11.04 16.17
C THR A 117 -20.89 9.71 16.74
N LYS A 118 -21.39 8.84 15.87
CA LYS A 118 -21.97 7.54 16.25
C LYS A 118 -21.40 6.41 15.39
N ARG A 119 -21.04 5.29 16.04
CA ARG A 119 -20.65 4.03 15.42
C ARG A 119 -21.81 3.06 15.50
N THR A 120 -22.64 3.05 14.48
CA THR A 120 -23.87 2.22 14.47
C THR A 120 -23.70 0.92 13.70
N LYS A 121 -22.60 0.76 12.96
CA LYS A 121 -22.35 -0.39 12.09
C LYS A 121 -21.21 -1.26 12.64
N LYS A 122 -21.30 -2.56 12.39
CA LYS A 122 -20.37 -3.54 12.98
C LYS A 122 -19.06 -3.61 12.21
N LEU A 123 -19.09 -3.95 10.94
CA LEU A 123 -17.90 -4.30 10.15
C LEU A 123 -17.94 -3.69 8.76
N VAL A 124 -16.82 -3.19 8.30
CA VAL A 124 -16.62 -2.75 6.90
C VAL A 124 -15.35 -3.33 6.31
N MET A 125 -15.39 -3.65 5.02
CA MET A 125 -14.20 -3.93 4.21
C MET A 125 -14.16 -2.96 3.03
N ILE A 126 -13.16 -2.05 3.02
CA ILE A 126 -12.93 -1.09 1.92
C ILE A 126 -11.71 -1.51 1.14
N ASN A 127 -11.92 -2.35 0.11
CA ASN A 127 -10.86 -2.90 -0.73
C ASN A 127 -11.33 -3.00 -2.19
N GLY A 128 -10.39 -2.97 -3.14
CA GLY A 128 -10.70 -3.31 -4.54
C GLY A 128 -10.75 -4.83 -4.77
N ALA A 129 -11.71 -5.28 -5.59
CA ALA A 129 -11.72 -6.65 -6.12
C ALA A 129 -10.74 -6.74 -7.29
N LYS A 130 -9.50 -7.12 -7.00
CA LYS A 130 -8.43 -7.29 -7.98
C LYS A 130 -8.06 -8.78 -8.10
N PHE A 131 -7.30 -9.09 -9.17
CA PHE A 131 -6.72 -10.40 -9.43
C PHE A 131 -5.22 -10.23 -9.68
N SER A 132 -4.41 -11.21 -9.27
CA SER A 132 -2.97 -11.20 -9.53
C SER A 132 -2.45 -12.62 -9.77
N ALA A 133 -1.47 -12.74 -10.66
CA ALA A 133 -0.73 -13.98 -10.87
C ALA A 133 0.39 -14.20 -9.84
N ASN A 134 0.59 -13.28 -8.91
CA ASN A 134 1.63 -13.41 -7.88
C ASN A 134 1.13 -14.26 -6.70
N GLY A 135 1.90 -15.28 -6.32
CA GLY A 135 1.57 -16.21 -5.22
C GLY A 135 1.48 -15.57 -3.85
N SER A 136 2.13 -14.42 -3.63
CA SER A 136 2.05 -13.65 -2.38
C SER A 136 0.85 -12.70 -2.31
N SER A 137 0.02 -12.67 -3.36
CA SER A 137 -1.15 -11.80 -3.45
C SER A 137 -2.25 -12.18 -2.46
N LEU A 138 -2.76 -11.20 -1.73
CA LEU A 138 -3.92 -11.36 -0.83
C LEU A 138 -5.27 -11.04 -1.51
N TYR A 139 -5.29 -10.79 -2.82
CA TYR A 139 -6.53 -10.46 -3.54
C TYR A 139 -7.54 -11.61 -3.56
N GLY A 140 -7.08 -12.85 -3.74
CA GLY A 140 -7.93 -14.04 -3.65
C GLY A 140 -8.54 -14.19 -2.26
N PHE A 141 -7.74 -13.95 -1.22
CA PHE A 141 -8.21 -13.98 0.16
C PHE A 141 -9.30 -12.94 0.46
N ARG A 142 -9.21 -11.71 -0.10
CA ARG A 142 -10.28 -10.70 0.04
C ARG A 142 -11.63 -11.22 -0.47
N ARG A 143 -11.62 -11.91 -1.61
CA ARG A 143 -12.84 -12.47 -2.20
C ARG A 143 -13.36 -13.65 -1.39
N ALA A 144 -12.48 -14.51 -0.92
CA ALA A 144 -12.84 -15.68 -0.10
C ALA A 144 -13.45 -15.28 1.24
N ILE A 145 -12.83 -14.35 1.96
CA ILE A 145 -13.36 -13.89 3.25
C ILE A 145 -14.68 -13.15 3.10
N SER A 146 -14.85 -12.33 2.04
CA SER A 146 -16.12 -11.65 1.77
C SER A 146 -17.26 -12.67 1.60
N ARG A 147 -17.05 -13.73 0.81
CA ARG A 147 -18.04 -14.81 0.67
C ARG A 147 -18.30 -15.55 1.98
N SER A 148 -17.27 -15.77 2.76
CA SER A 148 -17.39 -16.50 4.01
C SER A 148 -18.17 -15.70 5.07
N LEU A 149 -17.93 -14.39 5.18
CA LEU A 149 -18.71 -13.50 6.05
C LEU A 149 -20.20 -13.59 5.71
N TYR A 150 -20.56 -13.49 4.43
CA TYR A 150 -21.94 -13.61 3.96
C TYR A 150 -22.56 -14.98 4.29
N LYS A 151 -21.86 -16.08 3.96
CA LYS A 151 -22.33 -17.44 4.22
C LYS A 151 -22.57 -17.72 5.71
N ASN A 152 -21.81 -17.08 6.59
CA ASN A 152 -21.97 -17.22 8.05
C ASN A 152 -22.93 -16.20 8.65
N GLY A 153 -23.70 -15.47 7.83
CA GLY A 153 -24.69 -14.49 8.29
C GLY A 153 -24.09 -13.29 9.04
N ILE A 154 -22.82 -13.00 8.82
CA ILE A 154 -22.17 -11.85 9.45
C ILE A 154 -22.57 -10.58 8.71
N GLU A 155 -23.14 -9.64 9.43
CA GLU A 155 -23.46 -8.32 8.91
C GLU A 155 -22.18 -7.51 8.68
N TYR A 156 -21.95 -7.09 7.44
CA TYR A 156 -20.83 -6.22 7.04
C TYR A 156 -21.16 -5.44 5.79
N ASP A 157 -20.49 -4.33 5.59
CA ASP A 157 -20.55 -3.56 4.34
C ASP A 157 -19.24 -3.77 3.54
N LEU A 158 -19.40 -4.11 2.26
CA LEU A 158 -18.32 -4.25 1.29
C LEU A 158 -18.28 -3.02 0.38
N MET A 159 -17.12 -2.36 0.30
CA MET A 159 -16.96 -1.14 -0.48
C MET A 159 -15.66 -1.16 -1.29
N GLY A 160 -15.61 -0.34 -2.33
CA GLY A 160 -14.45 -0.17 -3.19
C GLY A 160 -14.71 -0.56 -4.65
N VAL A 161 -13.65 -0.50 -5.46
CA VAL A 161 -13.76 -0.69 -6.93
C VAL A 161 -13.85 -2.16 -7.32
N ASN A 162 -14.45 -2.42 -8.47
CA ASN A 162 -14.46 -3.71 -9.19
C ASN A 162 -15.21 -4.89 -8.51
N TRP A 163 -16.03 -4.66 -7.49
CA TRP A 163 -16.85 -5.71 -6.87
C TRP A 163 -18.10 -6.05 -7.70
N LYS A 164 -18.59 -5.09 -8.49
CA LYS A 164 -19.76 -5.28 -9.36
C LYS A 164 -19.31 -5.31 -10.81
N MET A 165 -19.65 -6.38 -11.51
CA MET A 165 -19.34 -6.55 -12.91
C MET A 165 -20.46 -5.87 -13.76
N ASN A 166 -20.20 -4.70 -14.31
CA ASN A 166 -21.20 -3.90 -14.99
C ASN A 166 -21.05 -3.85 -16.52
N LYS A 167 -19.93 -4.31 -17.13
CA LYS A 167 -19.64 -4.16 -18.56
C LYS A 167 -18.84 -5.32 -19.13
N ILE A 168 -19.04 -5.61 -20.42
CA ILE A 168 -18.32 -6.65 -21.17
C ILE A 168 -16.78 -6.46 -21.13
N LYS A 169 -16.33 -5.21 -21.16
CA LYS A 169 -14.89 -4.88 -21.05
C LYS A 169 -14.31 -5.34 -19.71
N GLU A 170 -14.99 -5.04 -18.61
CA GLU A 170 -14.60 -5.47 -17.26
C GLU A 170 -14.62 -7.00 -17.11
N ALA A 171 -15.59 -7.67 -17.75
CA ALA A 171 -15.66 -9.12 -17.80
C ALA A 171 -14.44 -9.73 -18.49
N ARG A 172 -13.99 -9.13 -19.61
CA ARG A 172 -12.81 -9.59 -20.36
C ARG A 172 -11.51 -9.37 -19.59
N GLU A 173 -11.34 -8.22 -18.94
CA GLU A 173 -10.19 -7.90 -18.10
C GLU A 173 -10.12 -8.84 -16.88
N ARG A 174 -11.26 -9.10 -16.25
CA ARG A 174 -11.40 -10.05 -15.15
C ARG A 174 -11.07 -11.49 -15.58
N LEU A 175 -11.57 -11.92 -16.73
CA LEU A 175 -11.30 -13.25 -17.28
C LEU A 175 -9.80 -13.44 -17.56
N TRP A 176 -9.16 -12.42 -18.12
CA TRP A 176 -7.72 -12.44 -18.37
C TRP A 176 -6.89 -12.46 -17.08
N ALA A 177 -7.24 -11.65 -16.09
CA ALA A 177 -6.60 -11.63 -14.79
C ALA A 177 -6.82 -12.94 -14.01
N PHE A 178 -8.04 -13.48 -14.06
CA PHE A 178 -8.41 -14.78 -13.53
C PHE A 178 -7.59 -15.93 -14.14
N ARG A 179 -7.45 -15.94 -15.48
CA ARG A 179 -6.60 -16.92 -16.17
C ARG A 179 -5.15 -16.90 -15.65
N LYS A 180 -4.63 -15.72 -15.32
CA LYS A 180 -3.30 -15.59 -14.73
C LYS A 180 -3.21 -16.16 -13.30
N GLU A 181 -4.23 -15.95 -12.47
CA GLU A 181 -4.28 -16.54 -11.12
C GLU A 181 -4.35 -18.07 -11.18
N VAL A 182 -5.14 -18.63 -12.09
CA VAL A 182 -5.23 -20.08 -12.32
C VAL A 182 -3.89 -20.66 -12.76
N ILE A 183 -3.22 -20.01 -13.73
CA ILE A 183 -1.90 -20.44 -14.21
C ILE A 183 -0.85 -20.35 -13.09
N ALA A 184 -0.91 -19.35 -12.26
CA ALA A 184 0.00 -19.15 -11.13
C ALA A 184 -0.30 -20.07 -9.92
N ARG A 185 -1.33 -20.90 -10.00
CA ARG A 185 -1.81 -21.78 -8.90
C ARG A 185 -2.14 -21.01 -7.60
N ASN A 186 -2.53 -19.76 -7.71
CA ASN A 186 -2.92 -18.92 -6.57
C ASN A 186 -4.36 -19.19 -6.08
N ILE A 187 -5.03 -20.15 -6.68
CA ILE A 187 -6.40 -20.54 -6.36
C ILE A 187 -6.38 -22.04 -6.01
N PRO A 188 -6.89 -22.41 -4.83
CA PRO A 188 -6.82 -23.79 -4.33
C PRO A 188 -7.51 -24.80 -5.23
N SER A 189 -8.55 -24.39 -5.96
CA SER A 189 -9.23 -25.24 -6.95
C SER A 189 -9.84 -24.42 -8.08
N PHE A 190 -9.94 -25.02 -9.27
CA PHE A 190 -10.63 -24.44 -10.42
C PHE A 190 -12.11 -24.12 -10.13
N LYS A 191 -12.76 -24.92 -9.28
CA LYS A 191 -14.16 -24.74 -8.86
C LYS A 191 -14.34 -23.48 -8.00
N GLU A 192 -13.42 -23.21 -7.08
CA GLU A 192 -13.46 -21.99 -6.26
C GLU A 192 -13.17 -20.76 -7.11
N ALA A 193 -12.23 -20.87 -8.01
CA ALA A 193 -11.88 -19.84 -8.95
C ALA A 193 -13.07 -19.43 -9.86
N PHE A 194 -13.76 -20.42 -10.40
CA PHE A 194 -14.95 -20.22 -11.22
C PHE A 194 -16.11 -19.62 -10.40
N SER A 195 -16.27 -20.09 -9.16
CA SER A 195 -17.24 -19.51 -8.22
C SER A 195 -16.95 -18.04 -7.92
N ASP A 196 -15.67 -17.66 -7.77
CA ASP A 196 -15.24 -16.27 -7.54
C ASP A 196 -15.62 -15.34 -8.69
N PHE A 197 -15.50 -15.85 -9.91
CA PHE A 197 -15.76 -15.04 -11.10
C PHE A 197 -17.21 -14.63 -11.22
N PHE A 198 -18.14 -15.54 -10.90
CA PHE A 198 -19.60 -15.32 -11.07
C PHE A 198 -20.28 -14.87 -9.77
N TYR A 199 -19.57 -14.82 -8.66
CA TYR A 199 -20.19 -14.48 -7.39
C TYR A 199 -20.66 -13.02 -7.38
N LYS A 200 -21.94 -12.85 -7.04
CA LYS A 200 -22.50 -11.53 -6.74
C LYS A 200 -22.30 -11.25 -5.27
N TYR A 201 -21.71 -10.13 -4.95
CA TYR A 201 -21.43 -9.70 -3.58
C TYR A 201 -22.63 -8.87 -3.08
N PRO A 202 -23.61 -9.47 -2.37
CA PRO A 202 -24.85 -8.78 -1.99
C PRO A 202 -24.61 -7.64 -0.98
N GLU A 203 -23.52 -7.70 -0.21
CA GLU A 203 -23.13 -6.68 0.75
C GLU A 203 -22.39 -5.49 0.14
N TYR A 204 -22.21 -5.49 -1.17
CA TYR A 204 -21.52 -4.39 -1.86
C TYR A 204 -22.38 -3.12 -1.87
N ARG A 205 -21.81 -2.04 -1.32
CA ARG A 205 -22.44 -0.71 -1.17
C ARG A 205 -21.93 0.33 -2.14
N GLY A 206 -20.97 0.01 -3.00
CA GLY A 206 -20.40 0.94 -3.96
C GLY A 206 -19.00 1.43 -3.60
N GLU A 207 -18.58 2.48 -4.28
CA GLU A 207 -17.30 3.14 -4.04
C GLU A 207 -17.45 4.18 -2.92
N VAL A 208 -16.34 4.57 -2.32
CA VAL A 208 -16.30 5.49 -1.17
C VAL A 208 -15.65 6.79 -1.60
N SER A 209 -16.34 7.91 -1.37
CA SER A 209 -15.81 9.26 -1.63
C SER A 209 -15.02 9.83 -0.44
N ASP A 210 -15.51 9.65 0.78
CA ASP A 210 -14.84 10.02 2.02
C ASP A 210 -14.57 8.76 2.85
N LYS A 211 -13.36 8.26 2.75
CA LYS A 211 -12.95 7.00 3.35
C LYS A 211 -12.87 7.07 4.87
N ILE A 212 -12.31 8.16 5.40
CA ILE A 212 -12.15 8.36 6.84
C ILE A 212 -13.52 8.49 7.52
N PHE A 213 -14.40 9.34 6.98
CA PHE A 213 -15.75 9.50 7.49
C PHE A 213 -16.53 8.17 7.42
N THR A 214 -16.42 7.45 6.31
CA THR A 214 -17.09 6.15 6.16
C THR A 214 -16.60 5.16 7.20
N LEU A 215 -15.29 4.96 7.32
CA LEU A 215 -14.68 4.08 8.32
C LEU A 215 -15.14 4.42 9.74
N SER A 216 -15.24 5.71 10.08
CA SER A 216 -15.58 6.17 11.41
C SER A 216 -16.99 5.77 11.88
N GLN A 217 -17.86 5.27 11.00
CA GLN A 217 -19.20 4.79 11.32
C GLN A 217 -19.21 3.34 11.81
N TYR A 218 -18.08 2.62 11.72
CA TYR A 218 -17.99 1.19 11.99
C TYR A 218 -17.20 0.89 13.25
N LYS A 219 -17.57 -0.20 13.93
CA LYS A 219 -16.83 -0.75 15.06
C LYS A 219 -15.49 -1.32 14.60
N TYR A 220 -15.53 -2.14 13.54
CA TYR A 220 -14.38 -2.81 12.96
C TYR A 220 -14.18 -2.45 11.48
N SER A 221 -12.93 -2.41 11.05
CA SER A 221 -12.54 -2.43 9.64
C SER A 221 -11.71 -3.66 9.33
N LEU A 222 -12.09 -4.43 8.31
CA LEU A 222 -11.31 -5.55 7.82
C LEU A 222 -10.29 -5.02 6.81
N VAL A 223 -9.05 -4.90 7.25
CA VAL A 223 -7.93 -4.38 6.47
C VAL A 223 -7.09 -5.52 5.95
N ILE A 224 -7.13 -5.74 4.65
CA ILE A 224 -6.33 -6.78 3.97
C ILE A 224 -5.40 -6.09 2.98
N GLU A 225 -4.10 -6.23 3.19
CA GLU A 225 -3.11 -5.61 2.32
C GLU A 225 -3.05 -6.26 0.92
N ASN A 226 -2.26 -5.71 0.03
CA ASN A 226 -2.09 -6.25 -1.31
C ASN A 226 -1.23 -7.52 -1.31
N GLU A 227 -0.20 -7.51 -0.46
CA GLU A 227 0.73 -8.60 -0.18
C GLU A 227 1.03 -8.70 1.32
N ALA A 228 1.53 -9.85 1.74
CA ALA A 228 1.85 -10.12 3.14
C ALA A 228 3.04 -9.31 3.69
N ASP A 229 3.86 -8.71 2.83
CA ASP A 229 5.02 -7.91 3.20
C ASP A 229 4.90 -6.43 2.78
N TRP A 230 3.66 -5.95 2.61
CA TRP A 230 3.39 -4.59 2.16
C TRP A 230 2.35 -3.91 3.02
N ILE A 231 2.69 -2.76 3.60
CA ILE A 231 1.75 -1.91 4.33
C ILE A 231 1.33 -0.73 3.46
N THR A 232 0.05 -0.40 3.46
CA THR A 232 -0.50 0.70 2.69
C THR A 232 -1.31 1.67 3.56
N GLU A 233 -1.89 2.67 2.94
CA GLU A 233 -2.74 3.66 3.60
C GLU A 233 -3.91 3.07 4.40
N LYS A 234 -4.39 1.87 4.06
CA LYS A 234 -5.63 1.28 4.61
C LYS A 234 -5.60 1.12 6.12
N LEU A 235 -4.47 0.70 6.66
CA LEU A 235 -4.30 0.53 8.10
C LEU A 235 -4.34 1.89 8.80
N ILE A 236 -3.60 2.85 8.27
CA ILE A 236 -3.50 4.20 8.85
C ILE A 236 -4.86 4.92 8.77
N ASP A 237 -5.55 4.82 7.63
CA ASP A 237 -6.90 5.36 7.46
C ASP A 237 -7.86 4.84 8.52
N SER A 238 -7.81 3.54 8.82
CA SER A 238 -8.66 2.94 9.86
C SER A 238 -8.35 3.47 11.25
N ILE A 239 -7.08 3.68 11.58
CA ILE A 239 -6.62 4.24 12.85
C ILE A 239 -7.02 5.72 12.95
N VAL A 240 -6.80 6.51 11.90
CA VAL A 240 -7.21 7.93 11.83
C VAL A 240 -8.74 8.06 11.97
N ALA A 241 -9.50 7.15 11.37
CA ALA A 241 -10.95 7.06 11.52
C ALA A 241 -11.40 6.59 12.92
N LYS A 242 -10.46 6.29 13.81
CA LYS A 242 -10.73 5.71 15.14
C LYS A 242 -11.51 4.39 15.11
N THR A 243 -11.43 3.62 14.03
CA THR A 243 -12.05 2.32 13.82
C THR A 243 -11.04 1.23 14.13
N VAL A 244 -11.43 0.18 14.84
CA VAL A 244 -10.50 -0.89 15.23
C VAL A 244 -10.23 -1.82 14.05
N PRO A 245 -8.97 -1.92 13.56
CA PRO A 245 -8.66 -2.78 12.44
C PRO A 245 -8.56 -4.26 12.83
N ILE A 246 -9.17 -5.13 12.02
CA ILE A 246 -8.81 -6.55 11.90
C ILE A 246 -7.83 -6.60 10.72
N TYR A 247 -6.55 -6.81 11.00
CA TYR A 247 -5.47 -6.54 10.06
C TYR A 247 -4.80 -7.81 9.54
N ILE A 248 -4.73 -7.92 8.23
CA ILE A 248 -4.02 -8.97 7.49
C ILE A 248 -2.98 -8.30 6.58
N GLY A 249 -1.71 -8.49 6.91
CA GLY A 249 -0.56 -7.89 6.26
C GLY A 249 0.72 -8.30 6.99
N PRO A 250 1.83 -7.57 6.82
CA PRO A 250 3.07 -7.89 7.52
C PRO A 250 2.94 -7.78 9.04
N SER A 251 3.80 -8.50 9.78
CA SER A 251 3.90 -8.36 11.24
C SER A 251 4.17 -6.91 11.63
N LEU A 252 3.41 -6.39 12.58
CA LEU A 252 3.54 -5.02 13.07
C LEU A 252 4.50 -4.89 14.26
N GLU A 253 5.33 -5.90 14.55
CA GLU A 253 6.32 -5.85 15.63
C GLU A 253 7.30 -4.68 15.51
N ARG A 254 7.63 -4.29 14.28
CA ARG A 254 8.44 -3.09 13.99
C ARG A 254 7.76 -1.77 14.39
N PHE A 255 6.45 -1.78 14.56
CA PHE A 255 5.61 -0.65 14.91
C PHE A 255 4.72 -1.01 16.10
N GLU A 256 5.32 -1.12 17.28
CA GLU A 256 4.65 -1.58 18.50
C GLU A 256 3.36 -0.79 18.80
N PHE A 257 3.37 0.52 18.53
CA PHE A 257 2.19 1.37 18.72
C PHE A 257 1.02 0.95 17.82
N LEU A 258 1.28 0.51 16.56
CA LEU A 258 0.25 -0.03 15.68
C LEU A 258 -0.23 -1.41 16.14
N SER A 259 0.67 -2.29 16.55
CA SER A 259 0.31 -3.64 16.98
C SER A 259 -0.64 -3.63 18.17
N LYS A 260 -0.50 -2.65 19.06
CA LYS A 260 -1.41 -2.43 20.20
C LYS A 260 -2.83 -1.99 19.76
N CYS A 261 -2.97 -1.41 18.58
CA CYS A 261 -4.23 -0.84 18.06
C CYS A 261 -5.06 -1.85 17.27
N VAL A 262 -4.49 -2.95 16.80
CA VAL A 262 -5.14 -3.85 15.83
C VAL A 262 -5.35 -5.27 16.37
N TYR A 263 -6.29 -5.99 15.76
CA TYR A 263 -6.32 -7.46 15.79
C TYR A 263 -5.48 -7.94 14.61
N GLN A 264 -4.22 -8.30 14.82
CA GLN A 264 -3.40 -8.87 13.77
C GLN A 264 -3.73 -10.34 13.57
N CYS A 265 -4.01 -10.73 12.32
CA CYS A 265 -4.37 -12.09 11.94
C CYS A 265 -3.54 -12.54 10.76
N GLU A 266 -3.25 -13.84 10.73
CA GLU A 266 -2.86 -14.52 9.51
C GLU A 266 -4.04 -14.56 8.51
N PRO A 267 -3.80 -14.76 7.21
CA PRO A 267 -4.86 -14.87 6.20
C PRO A 267 -5.67 -16.17 6.37
N ASN A 268 -6.33 -16.30 7.51
CA ASN A 268 -7.16 -17.42 7.92
C ASN A 268 -8.59 -16.93 8.18
N ILE A 269 -9.55 -17.55 7.47
CA ILE A 269 -10.97 -17.19 7.55
C ILE A 269 -11.53 -17.42 8.96
N GLU A 270 -11.19 -18.56 9.59
CA GLU A 270 -11.71 -18.94 10.91
C GLU A 270 -11.28 -17.94 12.00
N SER A 271 -10.02 -17.50 11.97
CA SER A 271 -9.50 -16.51 12.91
C SER A 271 -10.26 -15.18 12.82
N ILE A 272 -10.59 -14.74 11.61
CA ILE A 272 -11.36 -13.51 11.41
C ILE A 272 -12.80 -13.67 11.87
N LEU A 273 -13.44 -14.79 11.50
CA LEU A 273 -14.80 -15.09 11.94
C LEU A 273 -14.88 -15.15 13.46
N LYS A 274 -13.92 -15.77 14.13
CA LYS A 274 -13.83 -15.83 15.58
C LYS A 274 -13.85 -14.44 16.21
N ILE A 275 -12.99 -13.51 15.75
CA ILE A 275 -12.94 -12.14 16.27
C ILE A 275 -14.29 -11.42 16.09
N VAL A 276 -14.90 -11.58 14.91
CA VAL A 276 -16.14 -10.86 14.59
C VAL A 276 -17.36 -11.46 15.32
N VAL A 277 -17.37 -12.79 15.53
CA VAL A 277 -18.50 -13.51 16.20
C VAL A 277 -18.40 -13.37 17.71
N GLU A 278 -17.23 -13.66 18.28
CA GLU A 278 -17.01 -13.58 19.73
C GLU A 278 -17.15 -12.14 20.24
N ASP A 279 -16.74 -11.18 19.42
CA ASP A 279 -16.85 -9.73 19.65
C ASP A 279 -16.44 -9.35 21.09
N ASP A 280 -15.27 -9.83 21.54
CA ASP A 280 -14.77 -9.62 22.90
C ASP A 280 -14.73 -8.12 23.24
N SER A 281 -15.71 -7.69 24.01
CA SER A 281 -15.88 -6.29 24.38
C SER A 281 -14.69 -5.75 25.17
N LYS A 282 -14.03 -6.56 25.99
CA LYS A 282 -12.87 -6.14 26.79
C LYS A 282 -11.66 -5.88 25.87
N MET A 283 -11.36 -6.81 24.97
CA MET A 283 -10.26 -6.66 24.02
C MET A 283 -10.54 -5.53 23.04
N TYR A 284 -11.78 -5.41 22.54
CA TYR A 284 -12.18 -4.29 21.70
C TYR A 284 -11.95 -2.95 22.38
N LEU A 285 -12.42 -2.78 23.62
CA LEU A 285 -12.27 -1.54 24.37
C LEU A 285 -10.79 -1.21 24.61
N GLN A 286 -9.95 -2.21 24.85
CA GLN A 286 -8.50 -2.01 24.99
C GLN A 286 -7.89 -1.50 23.69
N LYS A 287 -8.19 -2.14 22.54
CA LYS A 287 -7.71 -1.69 21.22
C LYS A 287 -8.20 -0.27 20.90
N LYS A 288 -9.49 -0.03 21.14
CA LYS A 288 -10.09 1.30 20.94
C LYS A 288 -9.43 2.37 21.79
N LYS A 289 -9.18 2.09 23.07
CA LYS A 289 -8.46 3.01 23.96
C LYS A 289 -7.04 3.32 23.46
N ASN A 290 -6.33 2.30 22.95
CA ASN A 290 -5.00 2.51 22.38
C ASN A 290 -5.05 3.45 21.16
N ILE A 291 -6.04 3.26 20.27
CA ILE A 291 -6.26 4.14 19.11
C ILE A 291 -6.63 5.57 19.55
N ASP A 292 -7.48 5.73 20.56
CA ASP A 292 -7.92 7.05 21.03
C ASP A 292 -6.79 7.83 21.68
N ASN A 293 -5.89 7.13 22.36
CA ASN A 293 -4.73 7.70 23.06
C ASN A 293 -3.47 7.74 22.22
N LEU A 294 -3.51 7.30 20.95
CA LEU A 294 -2.36 7.32 20.07
C LEU A 294 -1.90 8.76 19.85
N ASN A 295 -0.61 9.00 20.09
CA ASN A 295 -0.02 10.31 19.82
C ASN A 295 0.04 10.53 18.30
N PRO A 296 -0.54 11.63 17.76
CA PRO A 296 -0.48 11.92 16.34
C PRO A 296 0.95 11.93 15.76
N ASN A 297 1.95 12.31 16.55
CA ASN A 297 3.36 12.31 16.15
C ASN A 297 3.89 10.89 15.83
N GLU A 298 3.29 9.83 16.39
CA GLU A 298 3.67 8.46 16.07
C GLU A 298 3.26 8.09 14.63
N LEU A 299 2.22 8.74 14.09
CA LEU A 299 1.79 8.55 12.71
C LEU A 299 2.62 9.38 11.71
N GLU A 300 3.41 10.36 12.17
CA GLU A 300 4.23 11.20 11.30
C GLU A 300 5.19 10.39 10.42
N ILE A 301 5.66 9.23 10.89
CA ILE A 301 6.51 8.33 10.10
C ILE A 301 5.83 7.82 8.81
N PHE A 302 4.51 7.91 8.72
CA PHE A 302 3.74 7.59 7.51
C PHE A 302 3.42 8.83 6.67
N SER A 303 3.83 10.03 7.08
CA SER A 303 3.58 11.25 6.31
C SER A 303 4.43 11.34 5.04
N TYR A 304 3.94 12.07 4.05
CA TYR A 304 4.74 12.43 2.87
C TYR A 304 6.02 13.14 3.26
N ARG A 305 5.95 14.13 4.14
CA ARG A 305 7.12 14.90 4.60
C ARG A 305 8.21 14.01 5.16
N TYR A 306 7.87 13.12 6.09
CA TYR A 306 8.83 12.22 6.72
C TYR A 306 9.50 11.30 5.68
N ASN A 307 8.69 10.62 4.85
CA ASN A 307 9.21 9.63 3.92
C ASN A 307 10.02 10.23 2.77
N LEU A 308 9.65 11.41 2.28
CA LEU A 308 10.43 12.08 1.23
C LEU A 308 11.72 12.70 1.76
N ASN A 309 11.73 13.24 2.99
CA ASN A 309 12.98 13.64 3.64
C ASN A 309 13.90 12.43 3.84
N LYS A 310 13.36 11.29 4.28
CA LYS A 310 14.11 10.03 4.40
C LYS A 310 14.68 9.59 3.05
N LEU A 311 13.90 9.64 1.97
CA LEU A 311 14.37 9.34 0.61
C LEU A 311 15.52 10.25 0.19
N ALA A 312 15.41 11.55 0.44
CA ALA A 312 16.46 12.52 0.12
C ALA A 312 17.74 12.27 0.96
N CYS A 313 17.61 11.95 2.24
CA CYS A 313 18.74 11.56 3.09
C CYS A 313 19.42 10.29 2.57
N ILE A 314 18.67 9.23 2.28
CA ILE A 314 19.20 7.98 1.71
C ILE A 314 19.98 8.27 0.42
N THR A 315 19.44 9.12 -0.44
CA THR A 315 20.07 9.50 -1.72
C THR A 315 21.37 10.27 -1.48
N ARG A 316 21.36 11.24 -0.56
CA ARG A 316 22.55 12.02 -0.17
C ARG A 316 23.65 11.10 0.40
N ASP A 317 23.30 10.24 1.32
CA ASP A 317 24.26 9.37 2.02
C ASP A 317 24.92 8.41 1.00
N TYR A 318 24.12 7.87 0.06
CA TYR A 318 24.65 7.06 -1.03
C TYR A 318 25.63 7.83 -1.93
N LEU A 319 25.35 9.12 -2.25
CA LEU A 319 26.25 9.96 -3.04
C LEU A 319 27.55 10.27 -2.29
N LEU A 320 27.47 10.52 -0.99
CA LEU A 320 28.66 10.77 -0.14
C LEU A 320 29.55 9.53 -0.06
N ASP A 321 28.98 8.37 0.20
CA ASP A 321 29.73 7.10 0.29
C ASP A 321 30.47 6.75 -1.01
N ARG A 322 29.93 7.16 -2.14
CA ARG A 322 30.54 6.96 -3.46
C ARG A 322 31.42 8.12 -3.92
N GLN A 323 31.66 9.12 -3.06
CA GLN A 323 32.43 10.33 -3.39
C GLN A 323 31.93 11.13 -4.59
N LEU A 324 30.68 10.91 -4.99
CA LEU A 324 30.07 11.57 -6.17
C LEU A 324 29.73 13.06 -5.91
N LEU A 325 29.78 13.52 -4.65
CA LEU A 325 29.58 14.94 -4.26
C LEU A 325 30.89 15.71 -3.99
N GLN A 326 32.05 15.08 -4.05
CA GLN A 326 33.33 15.75 -3.70
C GLN A 326 33.92 16.59 -4.84
N GLY A 327 33.25 16.70 -5.99
CA GLY A 327 33.72 17.37 -7.19
C GLY A 327 32.99 18.67 -7.60
N HIS A 328 32.14 19.23 -6.72
CA HIS A 328 31.39 20.47 -7.05
C HIS A 328 31.52 21.53 -5.95
#